data_197dc83da86cad00050f75e265ccf6b4
#
_entry.id   197dc83da86cad00050f75e265ccf6b4
#
_cell.length_a   1.000
_cell.length_b   1.000
_cell.length_c   1.000
_cell.angle_alpha   90.00
_cell.angle_beta   90.00
_cell.angle_gamma   90.00
#
_symmetry.space_group_name_H-M   'P 1'
#
loop_
_entity.id
_entity.type
_entity.pdbx_description
1 polymer ?
#
loop_
_entity_poly.entity_id
_entity_poly.type
_entity_poly.pdbx_seq_one_letter_code
_entity_poly.pdbx_strand_id
1 'polypeptide(L)'
;MATNWATNITFHDSLTLHPESIEELSEILRTHDSVKVRGTGHCFNHIADSHGTVVILDRMPSVLSIDSDAAVATAGAGLTYSQVATFLHENGWALPNLASLPHISLAGAITTGTHGSGIKNGALHTAIRVMKIMNADGSVSQISREKSPDFYAALVGLGRTGIVLSYEIDIVPTFDLYQVVYGDLAHETFINDLIPIMSSAYSVSYFTTWSKAQIGDLWVKSLELPPHQLHGSQIRGEKSHPIPGVDPLNCTEQGGVPGPWHLRLPHFRIDATPSAGNEQQSEFFVSSSDAVAAFKAISAIAPLFSEYLLVSEIRAIAADDHWLSPAYKRETIAFHFTWKNLDHIPQQAALIEKALTPFNYRPHFGKVFTASSSYLESVLPKFGDFSDYVALKDPEQVFANEFTNSILL
;
A
#
# COMPACT_ATOMS: atom_id res chain seq x y z
N MET A 1 -10.56 8.59 22.98
CA MET A 1 -10.60 7.56 21.95
C MET A 1 -9.54 7.88 20.91
N ALA A 2 -8.75 6.92 20.50
CA ALA A 2 -7.74 7.10 19.45
C ALA A 2 -8.44 7.17 18.08
N THR A 3 -7.81 7.87 17.13
CA THR A 3 -8.28 7.93 15.74
C THR A 3 -7.23 7.36 14.81
N ASN A 4 -7.64 6.99 13.59
CA ASN A 4 -6.67 6.70 12.55
C ASN A 4 -5.94 7.99 12.10
N TRP A 5 -4.90 7.85 11.27
CA TRP A 5 -4.11 8.98 10.79
C TRP A 5 -4.94 10.08 10.11
N ALA A 6 -5.96 9.69 9.33
CA ALA A 6 -6.83 10.62 8.61
C ALA A 6 -7.96 11.23 9.46
N THR A 7 -8.09 10.83 10.72
CA THR A 7 -9.16 11.26 11.66
C THR A 7 -10.59 10.95 11.22
N ASN A 8 -10.78 10.15 10.15
CA ASN A 8 -12.10 9.73 9.69
C ASN A 8 -12.65 8.49 10.43
N ILE A 9 -11.80 7.78 11.18
CA ILE A 9 -12.14 6.61 11.97
C ILE A 9 -11.80 6.87 13.43
N THR A 10 -12.77 6.69 14.31
CA THR A 10 -12.53 6.60 15.76
C THR A 10 -12.49 5.13 16.15
N PHE A 11 -11.41 4.70 16.77
CA PHE A 11 -11.24 3.32 17.20
C PHE A 11 -12.06 3.01 18.46
N HIS A 12 -12.57 1.79 18.55
CA HIS A 12 -13.46 1.31 19.62
C HIS A 12 -12.76 0.45 20.68
N ASP A 13 -11.41 0.37 20.64
CA ASP A 13 -10.64 -0.49 21.55
C ASP A 13 -10.97 -0.23 23.01
N SER A 14 -11.31 -1.33 23.74
CA SER A 14 -11.54 -1.33 25.18
C SER A 14 -10.24 -1.20 25.96
N LEU A 15 -9.16 -1.77 25.40
CA LEU A 15 -7.83 -1.82 26.02
C LEU A 15 -6.76 -1.71 24.92
N THR A 16 -5.74 -0.89 25.15
CA THR A 16 -4.56 -0.84 24.30
C THR A 16 -3.34 -1.26 25.12
N LEU A 17 -2.60 -2.24 24.61
CA LEU A 17 -1.41 -2.80 25.25
C LEU A 17 -0.16 -2.63 24.37
N HIS A 18 0.98 -2.42 25.02
CA HIS A 18 2.28 -2.21 24.39
C HIS A 18 3.29 -3.24 24.96
N PRO A 19 3.29 -4.49 24.47
CA PRO A 19 4.19 -5.52 24.98
C PRO A 19 5.66 -5.16 24.71
N GLU A 20 6.53 -5.54 25.65
CA GLU A 20 7.98 -5.31 25.59
C GLU A 20 8.75 -6.60 25.28
N SER A 21 8.06 -7.76 25.27
CA SER A 21 8.67 -9.07 24.99
C SER A 21 7.72 -10.01 24.27
N ILE A 22 8.29 -11.10 23.70
CA ILE A 22 7.53 -12.19 23.09
C ILE A 22 6.70 -12.92 24.16
N GLU A 23 7.23 -13.08 25.35
CA GLU A 23 6.58 -13.73 26.49
C GLU A 23 5.34 -12.94 26.94
N GLU A 24 5.47 -11.61 27.05
CA GLU A 24 4.35 -10.72 27.38
C GLU A 24 3.27 -10.77 26.30
N LEU A 25 3.66 -10.70 25.02
CA LEU A 25 2.72 -10.81 23.91
C LEU A 25 2.00 -12.16 23.90
N SER A 26 2.70 -13.26 24.19
CA SER A 26 2.10 -14.59 24.31
C SER A 26 1.11 -14.66 25.49
N GLU A 27 1.42 -14.00 26.61
CA GLU A 27 0.48 -13.93 27.76
C GLU A 27 -0.78 -13.13 27.43
N ILE A 28 -0.65 -12.03 26.67
CA ILE A 28 -1.80 -11.27 26.19
C ILE A 28 -2.73 -12.18 25.37
N LEU A 29 -2.20 -12.98 24.43
CA LEU A 29 -3.02 -13.89 23.63
C LEU A 29 -3.72 -14.97 24.45
N ARG A 30 -3.09 -15.43 25.55
CA ARG A 30 -3.69 -16.47 26.44
C ARG A 30 -4.77 -15.93 27.36
N THR A 31 -4.78 -14.61 27.62
CA THR A 31 -5.65 -13.97 28.61
C THR A 31 -6.75 -13.11 28.01
N HIS A 32 -6.76 -12.91 26.68
CA HIS A 32 -7.72 -12.08 25.98
C HIS A 32 -8.32 -12.81 24.77
N ASP A 33 -9.64 -12.90 24.71
CA ASP A 33 -10.38 -13.63 23.67
C ASP A 33 -10.35 -12.93 22.29
N SER A 34 -10.11 -11.62 22.26
CA SER A 34 -10.06 -10.84 21.03
C SER A 34 -8.88 -9.88 21.07
N VAL A 35 -7.93 -10.05 20.16
CA VAL A 35 -6.69 -9.28 20.06
C VAL A 35 -6.49 -8.81 18.64
N LYS A 36 -6.39 -7.50 18.42
CA LYS A 36 -6.07 -6.91 17.13
C LYS A 36 -4.75 -6.17 17.19
N VAL A 37 -3.90 -6.34 16.20
CA VAL A 37 -2.67 -5.54 16.10
C VAL A 37 -2.93 -4.30 15.26
N ARG A 38 -2.53 -3.14 15.77
CA ARG A 38 -2.58 -1.87 15.06
C ARG A 38 -1.17 -1.31 14.90
N GLY A 39 -0.80 -0.98 13.68
CA GLY A 39 0.44 -0.27 13.36
C GLY A 39 0.26 1.24 13.50
N THR A 40 0.75 1.99 12.52
CA THR A 40 0.70 3.47 12.51
C THR A 40 -0.69 4.07 12.20
N GLY A 41 -1.73 3.24 12.03
CA GLY A 41 -3.11 3.70 11.87
C GLY A 41 -3.42 4.40 10.54
N HIS A 42 -2.74 4.02 9.44
CA HIS A 42 -2.92 4.65 8.12
C HIS A 42 -4.04 4.03 7.26
N CYS A 43 -4.77 3.03 7.76
CA CYS A 43 -5.93 2.49 7.04
C CYS A 43 -7.13 3.45 7.12
N PHE A 44 -7.90 3.53 6.02
CA PHE A 44 -9.09 4.39 5.88
C PHE A 44 -10.40 3.62 6.10
N ASN A 45 -10.32 2.44 6.71
CA ASN A 45 -11.43 1.58 7.08
C ASN A 45 -11.16 0.91 8.44
N HIS A 46 -12.11 0.12 8.94
CA HIS A 46 -12.05 -0.50 10.26
C HIS A 46 -11.19 -1.77 10.36
N ILE A 47 -10.28 -2.04 9.42
CA ILE A 47 -9.45 -3.27 9.42
C ILE A 47 -8.60 -3.41 10.69
N ALA A 48 -8.15 -2.30 11.28
CA ALA A 48 -7.32 -2.27 12.49
C ALA A 48 -8.12 -1.91 13.77
N ASP A 49 -9.45 -1.87 13.68
CA ASP A 49 -10.35 -1.57 14.79
C ASP A 49 -10.67 -2.84 15.60
N SER A 50 -11.05 -2.67 16.86
CA SER A 50 -11.47 -3.77 17.75
C SER A 50 -12.33 -3.23 18.87
N HIS A 51 -13.35 -3.98 19.28
CA HIS A 51 -14.06 -3.75 20.55
C HIS A 51 -13.37 -4.44 21.74
N GLY A 52 -12.34 -5.27 21.48
CA GLY A 52 -11.53 -5.97 22.47
C GLY A 52 -10.19 -5.29 22.75
N THR A 53 -9.14 -6.10 22.81
CA THR A 53 -7.78 -5.64 23.08
C THR A 53 -7.06 -5.29 21.77
N VAL A 54 -6.43 -4.14 21.74
CA VAL A 54 -5.50 -3.72 20.67
C VAL A 54 -4.07 -3.83 21.19
N VAL A 55 -3.19 -4.40 20.38
CA VAL A 55 -1.75 -4.48 20.63
C VAL A 55 -1.02 -3.56 19.66
N ILE A 56 -0.08 -2.77 20.19
CA ILE A 56 0.85 -1.94 19.42
C ILE A 56 2.26 -2.40 19.71
N LEU A 57 3.02 -2.75 18.67
CA LEU A 57 4.35 -3.37 18.79
C LEU A 57 5.50 -2.36 18.87
N ASP A 58 5.24 -1.14 19.26
CA ASP A 58 6.18 -0.03 19.31
C ASP A 58 7.24 -0.15 20.42
N ARG A 59 6.99 -0.97 21.45
CA ARG A 59 7.92 -1.26 22.53
C ARG A 59 8.64 -2.62 22.41
N MET A 60 8.29 -3.39 21.38
CA MET A 60 9.02 -4.63 21.10
C MET A 60 10.48 -4.32 20.76
N PRO A 61 11.42 -5.21 21.12
CA PRO A 61 12.83 -5.01 20.78
C PRO A 61 12.99 -4.74 19.28
N SER A 62 13.64 -3.63 18.93
CA SER A 62 13.96 -3.28 17.55
C SER A 62 14.94 -4.30 16.99
N VAL A 63 14.44 -5.19 16.12
CA VAL A 63 15.29 -6.07 15.32
C VAL A 63 15.52 -5.39 13.99
N LEU A 64 16.77 -5.06 13.69
CA LEU A 64 17.17 -4.49 12.41
C LEU A 64 18.61 -4.87 12.13
N SER A 65 18.83 -5.76 11.17
CA SER A 65 20.15 -6.28 10.81
C SER A 65 20.22 -6.63 9.33
N ILE A 66 21.43 -6.77 8.80
CA ILE A 66 21.71 -7.13 7.40
C ILE A 66 22.62 -8.35 7.38
N ASP A 67 22.22 -9.33 6.59
CA ASP A 67 23.10 -10.39 6.08
C ASP A 67 23.51 -10.01 4.65
N SER A 68 24.71 -9.47 4.51
CA SER A 68 25.24 -8.99 3.22
C SER A 68 25.53 -10.14 2.24
N ASP A 69 25.90 -11.31 2.75
CA ASP A 69 26.19 -12.47 1.90
C ASP A 69 24.91 -13.04 1.28
N ALA A 70 23.82 -13.05 2.03
CA ALA A 70 22.52 -13.49 1.58
C ALA A 70 21.71 -12.38 0.87
N ALA A 71 22.17 -11.13 0.92
CA ALA A 71 21.42 -9.93 0.51
C ALA A 71 20.03 -9.88 1.16
N VAL A 72 19.97 -10.00 2.49
CA VAL A 72 18.74 -10.04 3.30
C VAL A 72 18.84 -9.05 4.46
N ALA A 73 17.78 -8.32 4.70
CA ALA A 73 17.59 -7.57 5.94
C ALA A 73 16.55 -8.25 6.83
N THR A 74 16.83 -8.34 8.14
CA THR A 74 15.82 -8.71 9.13
C THR A 74 15.28 -7.45 9.79
N ALA A 75 13.98 -7.24 9.78
CA ALA A 75 13.33 -6.06 10.36
C ALA A 75 12.12 -6.44 11.23
N GLY A 76 12.02 -5.82 12.42
CA GLY A 76 10.86 -5.96 13.30
C GLY A 76 9.58 -5.40 12.70
N ALA A 77 8.46 -6.06 12.93
CA ALA A 77 7.16 -5.74 12.32
C ALA A 77 6.62 -4.35 12.69
N GLY A 78 6.97 -3.84 13.88
CA GLY A 78 6.58 -2.50 14.36
C GLY A 78 7.36 -1.34 13.75
N LEU A 79 8.50 -1.60 13.09
CA LEU A 79 9.28 -0.57 12.43
C LEU A 79 8.52 0.07 11.27
N THR A 80 8.81 1.34 10.98
CA THR A 80 8.32 2.03 9.79
C THR A 80 9.24 1.79 8.59
N TYR A 81 8.70 1.94 7.39
CA TYR A 81 9.52 1.90 6.16
C TYR A 81 10.61 2.97 6.15
N SER A 82 10.36 4.15 6.75
CA SER A 82 11.39 5.19 6.89
C SER A 82 12.58 4.74 7.72
N GLN A 83 12.36 4.08 8.86
CA GLN A 83 13.43 3.56 9.72
C GLN A 83 14.24 2.48 8.99
N VAL A 84 13.56 1.53 8.35
CA VAL A 84 14.21 0.46 7.58
C VAL A 84 14.99 1.03 6.39
N ALA A 85 14.40 1.95 5.62
CA ALA A 85 15.02 2.51 4.43
C ALA A 85 16.25 3.36 4.75
N THR A 86 16.22 4.17 5.83
CA THR A 86 17.37 4.95 6.29
C THR A 86 18.52 4.03 6.70
N PHE A 87 18.24 3.02 7.53
CA PHE A 87 19.24 2.06 7.96
C PHE A 87 19.87 1.31 6.78
N LEU A 88 19.07 0.83 5.84
CA LEU A 88 19.58 0.13 4.65
C LEU A 88 20.49 1.02 3.82
N HIS A 89 20.06 2.26 3.55
CA HIS A 89 20.85 3.20 2.76
C HIS A 89 22.21 3.51 3.43
N GLU A 90 22.24 3.77 4.74
CA GLU A 90 23.47 4.03 5.50
C GLU A 90 24.45 2.85 5.46
N ASN A 91 23.96 1.64 5.21
CA ASN A 91 24.76 0.42 5.11
C ASN A 91 24.98 -0.05 3.64
N GLY A 92 24.70 0.80 2.63
CA GLY A 92 24.97 0.49 1.23
C GLY A 92 23.90 -0.37 0.54
N TRP A 93 22.71 -0.52 1.14
CA TRP A 93 21.61 -1.34 0.64
C TRP A 93 20.33 -0.55 0.36
N ALA A 94 19.39 -1.18 -0.32
CA ALA A 94 18.10 -0.64 -0.69
C ALA A 94 16.99 -1.68 -0.66
N LEU A 95 15.75 -1.21 -0.48
CA LEU A 95 14.56 -1.98 -0.87
C LEU A 95 14.29 -1.77 -2.36
N PRO A 96 13.78 -2.77 -3.07
CA PRO A 96 13.48 -2.64 -4.51
C PRO A 96 12.34 -1.66 -4.79
N ASN A 97 11.45 -1.42 -3.84
CA ASN A 97 10.34 -0.49 -3.99
C ASN A 97 9.92 0.11 -2.64
N LEU A 98 9.23 1.26 -2.67
CA LEU A 98 8.63 1.92 -1.52
C LEU A 98 7.25 2.47 -1.88
N ALA A 99 6.38 2.57 -0.87
CA ALA A 99 5.11 3.29 -0.97
C ALA A 99 5.33 4.81 -1.06
N SER A 100 4.28 5.53 -1.44
CA SER A 100 4.29 7.00 -1.50
C SER A 100 4.56 7.65 -0.13
N LEU A 101 4.18 6.96 0.97
CA LEU A 101 4.33 7.38 2.36
C LEU A 101 5.30 6.44 3.10
N PRO A 102 6.51 6.87 3.46
CA PRO A 102 7.45 6.00 4.17
C PRO A 102 7.18 5.88 5.68
N HIS A 103 6.20 6.62 6.21
CA HIS A 103 5.85 6.65 7.64
C HIS A 103 5.01 5.46 8.12
N ILE A 104 4.53 4.63 7.19
CA ILE A 104 3.70 3.47 7.50
C ILE A 104 4.51 2.32 8.12
N SER A 105 3.90 1.59 9.06
CA SER A 105 4.52 0.42 9.67
C SER A 105 4.70 -0.71 8.65
N LEU A 106 5.82 -1.45 8.80
CA LEU A 106 6.20 -2.54 7.92
C LEU A 106 5.08 -3.59 7.81
N ALA A 107 4.64 -4.15 8.95
CA ALA A 107 3.62 -5.19 8.94
C ALA A 107 2.25 -4.67 8.47
N GLY A 108 1.86 -3.45 8.84
CA GLY A 108 0.59 -2.87 8.40
C GLY A 108 0.51 -2.74 6.88
N ALA A 109 1.60 -2.30 6.25
CA ALA A 109 1.67 -2.17 4.80
C ALA A 109 1.66 -3.53 4.08
N ILE A 110 2.45 -4.49 4.57
CA ILE A 110 2.56 -5.83 3.96
C ILE A 110 1.23 -6.57 4.04
N THR A 111 0.60 -6.58 5.21
CA THR A 111 -0.64 -7.34 5.45
C THR A 111 -1.86 -6.80 4.70
N THR A 112 -1.81 -5.56 4.20
CA THR A 112 -2.89 -4.94 3.39
C THR A 112 -2.57 -4.85 1.90
N GLY A 113 -1.44 -5.42 1.45
CA GLY A 113 -1.06 -5.42 0.03
C GLY A 113 -0.58 -4.07 -0.50
N THR A 114 -0.04 -3.22 0.37
CA THR A 114 0.49 -1.90 -0.02
C THR A 114 1.63 -2.03 -1.04
N HIS A 115 1.72 -1.06 -1.95
CA HIS A 115 2.64 -1.07 -3.08
C HIS A 115 3.21 0.33 -3.37
N GLY A 116 4.23 0.38 -4.19
CA GLY A 116 4.75 1.59 -4.82
C GLY A 116 4.25 1.74 -6.26
N SER A 117 5.11 2.17 -7.18
CA SER A 117 4.85 2.21 -8.61
C SER A 117 6.01 1.58 -9.39
N GLY A 118 5.70 1.10 -10.58
CA GLY A 118 6.62 0.54 -11.57
C GLY A 118 6.12 -0.78 -12.13
N ILE A 119 6.03 -0.87 -13.46
CA ILE A 119 5.47 -2.05 -14.14
C ILE A 119 6.28 -3.34 -13.89
N LYS A 120 7.56 -3.19 -13.51
CA LYS A 120 8.46 -4.29 -13.14
C LYS A 120 8.62 -4.45 -11.63
N ASN A 121 8.05 -3.55 -10.84
CA ASN A 121 8.16 -3.55 -9.40
C ASN A 121 6.93 -4.23 -8.80
N GLY A 122 7.16 -5.23 -7.95
CA GLY A 122 6.11 -5.86 -7.16
C GLY A 122 5.60 -4.97 -6.03
N ALA A 123 4.47 -5.34 -5.44
CA ALA A 123 4.02 -4.78 -4.18
C ALA A 123 5.01 -5.07 -3.04
N LEU A 124 4.93 -4.35 -1.91
CA LEU A 124 5.95 -4.39 -0.87
C LEU A 124 6.14 -5.79 -0.26
N HIS A 125 5.08 -6.58 -0.19
CA HIS A 125 5.12 -7.96 0.31
C HIS A 125 5.93 -8.92 -0.59
N THR A 126 6.16 -8.59 -1.86
CA THR A 126 6.91 -9.46 -2.79
C THR A 126 8.39 -9.57 -2.44
N ALA A 127 8.94 -8.61 -1.72
CA ALA A 127 10.32 -8.62 -1.23
C ALA A 127 10.51 -9.51 0.03
N ILE A 128 9.44 -10.01 0.64
CA ILE A 128 9.54 -10.82 1.86
C ILE A 128 10.03 -12.23 1.52
N ARG A 129 11.03 -12.69 2.24
CA ARG A 129 11.58 -14.05 2.15
C ARG A 129 11.06 -14.94 3.26
N VAL A 130 11.00 -14.39 4.47
CA VAL A 130 10.55 -15.10 5.68
C VAL A 130 9.69 -14.18 6.52
N MET A 131 8.67 -14.72 7.14
CA MET A 131 7.83 -14.09 8.16
C MET A 131 7.91 -14.87 9.46
N LYS A 132 8.30 -14.22 10.56
CA LYS A 132 8.17 -14.75 11.92
C LYS A 132 6.87 -14.26 12.52
N ILE A 133 6.03 -15.19 12.98
CA ILE A 133 4.66 -14.89 13.39
C ILE A 133 4.33 -15.57 14.72
N MET A 134 3.56 -14.92 15.56
CA MET A 134 2.94 -15.50 16.75
C MET A 134 1.53 -15.96 16.39
N ASN A 135 1.25 -17.23 16.59
CA ASN A 135 -0.04 -17.87 16.32
C ASN A 135 -1.06 -17.54 17.43
N ALA A 136 -2.34 -17.87 17.21
CA ALA A 136 -3.41 -17.60 18.17
C ALA A 136 -3.21 -18.30 19.54
N ASP A 137 -2.50 -19.42 19.57
CA ASP A 137 -2.15 -20.16 20.82
C ASP A 137 -0.94 -19.57 21.56
N GLY A 138 -0.37 -18.45 21.08
CA GLY A 138 0.82 -17.82 21.64
C GLY A 138 2.15 -18.48 21.23
N SER A 139 2.13 -19.55 20.44
CA SER A 139 3.34 -20.15 19.90
C SER A 139 3.93 -19.31 18.78
N VAL A 140 5.24 -19.39 18.57
CA VAL A 140 5.94 -18.68 17.49
C VAL A 140 6.30 -19.65 16.38
N SER A 141 5.96 -19.28 15.15
CA SER A 141 6.32 -20.03 13.95
C SER A 141 7.03 -19.16 12.91
N GLN A 142 7.67 -19.81 11.96
CA GLN A 142 8.36 -19.17 10.87
C GLN A 142 7.80 -19.71 9.54
N ILE A 143 7.38 -18.80 8.67
CA ILE A 143 6.81 -19.10 7.35
C ILE A 143 7.78 -18.54 6.30
N SER A 144 8.30 -19.38 5.41
CA SER A 144 9.32 -19.00 4.43
C SER A 144 8.89 -19.32 3.02
N ARG A 145 9.31 -18.48 2.07
CA ARG A 145 9.03 -18.61 0.64
C ARG A 145 9.46 -19.96 0.08
N GLU A 146 10.59 -20.47 0.55
CA GLU A 146 11.19 -21.70 0.01
C GLU A 146 10.60 -22.98 0.63
N LYS A 147 10.10 -22.92 1.87
CA LYS A 147 9.79 -24.15 2.65
C LYS A 147 8.33 -24.27 3.07
N SER A 148 7.57 -23.17 3.05
CA SER A 148 6.22 -23.17 3.60
C SER A 148 5.19 -23.07 2.46
N PRO A 149 4.34 -24.07 2.27
CA PRO A 149 3.32 -24.06 1.20
C PRO A 149 2.29 -22.94 1.38
N ASP A 150 2.09 -22.49 2.61
CA ASP A 150 1.17 -21.42 3.01
C ASP A 150 1.79 -20.01 2.99
N PHE A 151 3.04 -19.87 2.53
CA PHE A 151 3.73 -18.58 2.45
C PHE A 151 2.92 -17.52 1.67
N TYR A 152 2.38 -17.91 0.52
CA TYR A 152 1.62 -17.00 -0.34
C TYR A 152 0.22 -16.65 0.21
N ALA A 153 -0.30 -17.43 1.14
CA ALA A 153 -1.52 -17.13 1.88
C ALA A 153 -1.26 -16.11 3.00
N ALA A 154 -0.12 -16.23 3.69
CA ALA A 154 0.10 -15.60 4.97
C ALA A 154 0.40 -14.10 4.90
N LEU A 155 1.10 -13.62 3.86
CA LEU A 155 1.64 -12.26 3.82
C LEU A 155 0.55 -11.17 3.71
N VAL A 156 -0.35 -11.28 2.72
CA VAL A 156 -1.49 -10.36 2.62
C VAL A 156 -2.63 -10.92 3.49
N GLY A 157 -2.34 -11.06 4.78
CA GLY A 157 -3.17 -11.80 5.73
C GLY A 157 -4.25 -10.97 6.43
N LEU A 158 -4.38 -9.68 6.14
CA LEU A 158 -5.38 -8.77 6.73
C LEU A 158 -5.38 -8.74 8.26
N GLY A 159 -4.25 -9.12 8.88
CA GLY A 159 -4.15 -9.29 10.34
C GLY A 159 -5.01 -10.41 10.90
N ARG A 160 -5.34 -11.46 10.10
CA ARG A 160 -6.13 -12.65 10.48
C ARG A 160 -5.28 -13.92 10.63
N THR A 161 -4.02 -13.86 10.23
CA THR A 161 -3.15 -15.06 10.17
C THR A 161 -2.21 -15.18 11.38
N GLY A 162 -2.26 -14.22 12.30
CA GLY A 162 -1.42 -14.14 13.50
C GLY A 162 -0.78 -12.76 13.67
N ILE A 163 0.03 -12.60 14.71
CA ILE A 163 0.78 -11.37 14.99
C ILE A 163 2.18 -11.47 14.40
N VAL A 164 2.48 -10.66 13.40
CA VAL A 164 3.81 -10.62 12.79
C VAL A 164 4.81 -10.00 13.76
N LEU A 165 5.93 -10.68 13.98
CA LEU A 165 7.03 -10.24 14.85
C LEU A 165 8.17 -9.60 14.06
N SER A 166 8.56 -10.22 12.93
CA SER A 166 9.61 -9.71 12.05
C SER A 166 9.51 -10.31 10.66
N TYR A 167 10.21 -9.68 9.72
CA TYR A 167 10.40 -10.17 8.35
C TYR A 167 11.88 -10.29 8.01
N GLU A 168 12.22 -11.28 7.20
CA GLU A 168 13.43 -11.26 6.37
C GLU A 168 13.04 -10.74 4.98
N ILE A 169 13.75 -9.72 4.50
CA ILE A 169 13.40 -8.94 3.33
C ILE A 169 14.54 -9.01 2.34
N ASP A 170 14.28 -9.34 1.09
CA ASP A 170 15.25 -9.26 0.01
C ASP A 170 15.65 -7.80 -0.20
N ILE A 171 16.94 -7.54 -0.20
CA ILE A 171 17.53 -6.21 -0.42
C ILE A 171 18.42 -6.21 -1.65
N VAL A 172 18.64 -5.03 -2.21
CA VAL A 172 19.50 -4.80 -3.37
C VAL A 172 20.58 -3.79 -3.02
N PRO A 173 21.71 -3.72 -3.75
CA PRO A 173 22.66 -2.64 -3.56
C PRO A 173 22.01 -1.28 -3.65
N THR A 174 22.45 -0.31 -2.85
CA THR A 174 21.93 1.06 -2.88
C THR A 174 22.08 1.69 -4.26
N PHE A 175 21.15 2.54 -4.63
CA PHE A 175 21.13 3.21 -5.92
C PHE A 175 20.54 4.62 -5.81
N ASP A 176 20.89 5.47 -6.77
CA ASP A 176 20.33 6.81 -6.91
C ASP A 176 19.25 6.85 -7.98
N LEU A 177 18.30 7.75 -7.82
CA LEU A 177 17.25 8.05 -8.78
C LEU A 177 17.18 9.54 -9.07
N TYR A 178 16.87 9.84 -10.31
CA TYR A 178 16.37 11.15 -10.76
C TYR A 178 14.85 11.18 -10.61
N GLN A 179 14.28 12.31 -10.21
CA GLN A 179 12.84 12.53 -10.24
C GLN A 179 12.52 13.80 -11.02
N VAL A 180 11.60 13.69 -11.97
CA VAL A 180 11.05 14.81 -12.73
C VAL A 180 9.53 14.73 -12.82
N VAL A 181 8.89 15.86 -13.04
CA VAL A 181 7.45 15.96 -13.27
C VAL A 181 7.23 16.59 -14.65
N TYR A 182 6.59 15.84 -15.56
CA TYR A 182 6.14 16.38 -16.84
C TYR A 182 4.70 16.89 -16.66
N GLY A 183 4.47 18.15 -17.03
CA GLY A 183 3.20 18.80 -16.84
C GLY A 183 2.23 18.65 -18.00
N ASP A 184 0.94 18.68 -17.67
CA ASP A 184 -0.16 18.86 -18.62
C ASP A 184 -0.22 17.79 -19.73
N LEU A 185 0.15 16.53 -19.44
CA LEU A 185 -0.01 15.40 -20.35
C LEU A 185 -1.50 15.15 -20.59
N ALA A 186 -1.95 15.21 -21.85
CA ALA A 186 -3.34 14.97 -22.20
C ALA A 186 -3.77 13.52 -21.89
N HIS A 187 -5.02 13.33 -21.41
CA HIS A 187 -5.61 12.01 -21.18
C HIS A 187 -5.58 11.14 -22.43
N GLU A 188 -5.88 11.75 -23.61
CA GLU A 188 -5.83 11.01 -24.88
C GLU A 188 -4.44 10.43 -25.16
N THR A 189 -3.38 11.24 -24.99
CA THR A 189 -2.00 10.78 -25.14
C THR A 189 -1.67 9.69 -24.13
N PHE A 190 -2.05 9.89 -22.85
CA PHE A 190 -1.80 8.93 -21.81
C PHE A 190 -2.47 7.57 -22.10
N ILE A 191 -3.74 7.54 -22.49
CA ILE A 191 -4.45 6.28 -22.75
C ILE A 191 -4.02 5.58 -24.03
N ASN A 192 -3.59 6.32 -25.06
CA ASN A 192 -3.10 5.75 -26.31
C ASN A 192 -1.74 5.05 -26.11
N ASP A 193 -0.91 5.57 -25.21
CA ASP A 193 0.45 5.07 -24.91
C ASP A 193 0.59 4.60 -23.45
N LEU A 194 -0.50 4.16 -22.79
CA LEU A 194 -0.52 3.88 -21.35
C LEU A 194 0.63 2.94 -20.94
N ILE A 195 0.73 1.76 -21.53
CA ILE A 195 1.77 0.79 -21.16
C ILE A 195 3.18 1.27 -21.53
N PRO A 196 3.44 1.82 -22.74
CA PRO A 196 4.71 2.49 -23.04
C PRO A 196 5.10 3.57 -22.03
N ILE A 197 4.16 4.44 -21.64
CA ILE A 197 4.40 5.50 -20.64
C ILE A 197 4.75 4.89 -19.28
N MET A 198 3.94 3.95 -18.78
CA MET A 198 4.16 3.32 -17.47
C MET A 198 5.43 2.48 -17.43
N SER A 199 5.97 2.08 -18.60
CA SER A 199 7.21 1.30 -18.74
C SER A 199 8.44 2.17 -18.98
N SER A 200 8.30 3.49 -19.10
CA SER A 200 9.36 4.39 -19.55
C SER A 200 10.47 4.63 -18.51
N ALA A 201 10.24 4.28 -17.24
CA ALA A 201 11.21 4.48 -16.18
C ALA A 201 11.06 3.45 -15.04
N TYR A 202 11.90 3.57 -14.00
CA TYR A 202 11.88 2.70 -12.83
C TYR A 202 10.54 2.75 -12.09
N SER A 203 10.00 3.96 -11.90
CA SER A 203 8.69 4.19 -11.27
C SER A 203 8.01 5.37 -11.96
N VAL A 204 6.77 5.18 -12.38
CA VAL A 204 5.96 6.18 -13.08
C VAL A 204 4.60 6.27 -12.41
N SER A 205 4.14 7.50 -12.16
CA SER A 205 2.80 7.80 -11.65
C SER A 205 2.16 8.90 -12.49
N TYR A 206 0.91 8.71 -12.89
CA TYR A 206 0.13 9.73 -13.59
C TYR A 206 -0.92 10.32 -12.65
N PHE A 207 -0.82 11.62 -12.38
CA PHE A 207 -1.75 12.35 -11.50
C PHE A 207 -2.75 13.15 -12.31
N THR A 208 -4.04 13.06 -11.97
CA THR A 208 -5.10 13.84 -12.62
C THR A 208 -6.23 14.15 -11.64
N THR A 209 -6.95 15.22 -11.89
CA THR A 209 -8.17 15.60 -11.14
C THR A 209 -9.44 15.21 -11.87
N TRP A 210 -9.36 14.56 -13.03
CA TRP A 210 -10.48 14.24 -13.91
C TRP A 210 -11.29 15.48 -14.33
N SER A 211 -10.64 16.64 -14.35
CA SER A 211 -11.26 17.91 -14.73
C SER A 211 -11.61 17.96 -16.22
N LYS A 212 -12.42 18.95 -16.61
CA LYS A 212 -12.78 19.19 -18.02
C LYS A 212 -11.57 19.46 -18.92
N ALA A 213 -10.44 19.87 -18.37
CA ALA A 213 -9.20 20.07 -19.12
C ALA A 213 -8.61 18.75 -19.67
N GLN A 214 -8.98 17.59 -19.08
CA GLN A 214 -8.53 16.25 -19.48
C GLN A 214 -7.01 16.15 -19.60
N ILE A 215 -6.31 16.63 -18.59
CA ILE A 215 -4.86 16.60 -18.46
C ILE A 215 -4.44 16.06 -17.10
N GLY A 216 -3.17 15.70 -16.99
CA GLY A 216 -2.53 15.31 -15.75
C GLY A 216 -1.03 15.51 -15.79
N ASP A 217 -0.38 15.26 -14.65
CA ASP A 217 1.06 15.37 -14.48
C ASP A 217 1.68 13.96 -14.39
N LEU A 218 2.76 13.76 -15.14
CA LEU A 218 3.48 12.48 -15.14
C LEU A 218 4.72 12.61 -14.26
N TRP A 219 4.73 11.89 -13.14
CA TRP A 219 5.87 11.81 -12.23
C TRP A 219 6.74 10.62 -12.61
N VAL A 220 7.98 10.90 -12.96
CA VAL A 220 8.93 9.91 -13.47
C VAL A 220 10.13 9.84 -12.56
N LYS A 221 10.45 8.62 -12.10
CA LYS A 221 11.61 8.29 -11.27
C LYS A 221 12.46 7.29 -12.04
N SER A 222 13.69 7.68 -12.38
CA SER A 222 14.55 6.95 -13.31
C SER A 222 15.97 6.79 -12.78
N LEU A 223 16.62 5.69 -13.17
CA LEU A 223 18.04 5.45 -12.89
C LEU A 223 18.97 6.36 -13.73
N GLU A 224 18.46 6.87 -14.85
CA GLU A 224 19.15 7.82 -15.72
C GLU A 224 18.36 9.13 -15.78
N LEU A 225 19.04 10.24 -16.15
CA LEU A 225 18.36 11.53 -16.29
C LEU A 225 17.29 11.44 -17.38
N PRO A 226 16.00 11.64 -17.05
CA PRO A 226 14.93 11.61 -18.02
C PRO A 226 15.08 12.74 -19.08
N PRO A 227 14.58 12.54 -20.30
CA PRO A 227 14.64 13.56 -21.36
C PRO A 227 13.83 14.80 -20.96
N HIS A 228 14.19 15.95 -21.51
CA HIS A 228 13.50 17.23 -21.23
C HIS A 228 12.02 17.21 -21.65
N GLN A 229 11.67 16.42 -22.66
CA GLN A 229 10.31 16.25 -23.17
C GLN A 229 9.97 14.77 -23.31
N LEU A 230 8.76 14.38 -22.89
CA LEU A 230 8.25 13.01 -22.98
C LEU A 230 6.78 13.05 -23.41
N HIS A 231 6.42 12.29 -24.47
CA HIS A 231 5.05 12.24 -25.03
C HIS A 231 4.39 13.61 -25.26
N GLY A 232 5.17 14.62 -25.67
CA GLY A 232 4.69 15.97 -25.91
C GLY A 232 4.65 16.90 -24.69
N SER A 233 4.82 16.36 -23.49
CA SER A 233 4.88 17.13 -22.24
C SER A 233 6.32 17.52 -21.90
N GLN A 234 6.49 18.67 -21.23
CA GLN A 234 7.79 19.18 -20.77
C GLN A 234 7.92 19.05 -19.26
N ILE A 235 9.17 18.97 -18.80
CA ILE A 235 9.48 18.99 -17.35
C ILE A 235 9.02 20.34 -16.79
N ARG A 236 8.28 20.31 -15.66
CA ARG A 236 7.91 21.51 -14.91
C ARG A 236 9.16 22.20 -14.37
N GLY A 237 9.20 23.53 -14.51
CA GLY A 237 10.32 24.35 -14.00
C GLY A 237 10.31 24.51 -12.49
N GLU A 238 9.18 24.26 -11.83
CA GLU A 238 9.01 24.39 -10.39
C GLU A 238 8.60 23.05 -9.79
N LYS A 239 8.90 22.88 -8.49
CA LYS A 239 8.51 21.71 -7.71
C LYS A 239 6.99 21.61 -7.62
N SER A 240 6.45 20.42 -7.76
CA SER A 240 5.02 20.14 -7.79
C SER A 240 4.57 19.33 -6.56
N HIS A 241 3.35 19.57 -6.11
CA HIS A 241 2.64 18.68 -5.18
C HIS A 241 1.67 17.81 -5.97
N PRO A 242 1.43 16.53 -5.58
CA PRO A 242 0.41 15.69 -6.24
C PRO A 242 -0.97 16.33 -6.29
N ILE A 243 -1.38 17.02 -5.21
CA ILE A 243 -2.64 17.76 -5.13
C ILE A 243 -2.40 19.18 -5.67
N PRO A 244 -3.13 19.61 -6.71
CA PRO A 244 -2.97 20.96 -7.28
C PRO A 244 -3.21 22.06 -6.24
N GLY A 245 -2.33 23.08 -6.26
CA GLY A 245 -2.45 24.25 -5.38
C GLY A 245 -1.96 24.05 -3.94
N VAL A 246 -1.47 22.86 -3.59
CA VAL A 246 -0.82 22.59 -2.29
C VAL A 246 0.68 22.88 -2.40
N ASP A 247 1.26 23.46 -1.34
CA ASP A 247 2.69 23.73 -1.25
C ASP A 247 3.51 22.43 -1.34
N PRO A 248 4.46 22.30 -2.27
CA PRO A 248 5.26 21.10 -2.45
C PRO A 248 6.44 20.95 -1.46
N LEU A 249 6.52 21.78 -0.41
CA LEU A 249 7.62 21.77 0.58
C LEU A 249 7.88 20.35 1.14
N ASN A 250 6.82 19.61 1.41
CA ASN A 250 6.89 18.27 1.98
C ASN A 250 7.10 17.14 0.93
N CYS A 251 7.16 17.47 -0.35
CA CYS A 251 7.45 16.49 -1.41
C CYS A 251 8.95 16.20 -1.49
N THR A 252 9.29 15.01 -1.97
CA THR A 252 10.67 14.62 -2.30
C THR A 252 11.22 15.49 -3.43
N GLU A 253 12.55 15.56 -3.56
CA GLU A 253 13.24 16.44 -4.52
C GLU A 253 12.90 16.06 -5.96
N GLN A 254 12.73 17.08 -6.80
CA GLN A 254 12.36 17.01 -8.21
C GLN A 254 13.36 17.78 -9.08
N GLY A 255 13.07 17.98 -10.36
CA GLY A 255 13.91 18.78 -11.27
C GLY A 255 15.12 18.02 -11.82
N GLY A 256 15.16 16.70 -11.73
CA GLY A 256 16.22 15.87 -12.32
C GLY A 256 17.54 15.93 -11.55
N VAL A 257 17.50 16.20 -10.25
CA VAL A 257 18.67 16.08 -9.37
C VAL A 257 18.75 14.64 -8.85
N PRO A 258 19.88 13.91 -9.07
CA PRO A 258 20.02 12.56 -8.56
C PRO A 258 20.09 12.55 -7.04
N GLY A 259 19.59 11.48 -6.45
CA GLY A 259 19.69 11.30 -5.00
C GLY A 259 19.25 9.92 -4.55
N PRO A 260 19.45 9.60 -3.28
CA PRO A 260 19.22 8.28 -2.72
C PRO A 260 17.80 7.76 -2.98
N TRP A 261 17.69 6.47 -3.32
CA TRP A 261 16.44 5.79 -3.62
C TRP A 261 15.32 6.07 -2.61
N HIS A 262 15.61 6.04 -1.32
CA HIS A 262 14.62 6.25 -0.25
C HIS A 262 14.16 7.72 -0.11
N LEU A 263 14.90 8.67 -0.70
CA LEU A 263 14.54 10.08 -0.80
C LEU A 263 13.98 10.46 -2.17
N ARG A 264 13.73 9.47 -3.05
CA ARG A 264 13.16 9.68 -4.39
C ARG A 264 11.95 8.81 -4.66
N LEU A 265 11.95 7.51 -4.25
CA LEU A 265 10.81 6.60 -4.47
C LEU A 265 9.52 7.09 -3.79
N PRO A 266 9.50 7.55 -2.53
CA PRO A 266 8.30 8.16 -1.97
C PRO A 266 7.96 9.48 -2.66
N HIS A 267 6.70 9.91 -2.58
CA HIS A 267 6.29 11.25 -2.99
C HIS A 267 6.57 12.29 -1.91
N PHE A 268 6.55 11.85 -0.65
CA PHE A 268 6.70 12.73 0.52
C PHE A 268 7.98 12.42 1.28
N ARG A 269 8.56 13.47 1.83
CA ARG A 269 9.82 13.40 2.60
C ARG A 269 9.60 12.61 3.88
N ILE A 270 10.64 11.90 4.31
CA ILE A 270 10.66 11.10 5.56
C ILE A 270 10.47 11.99 6.80
N ASP A 271 10.99 13.20 6.76
CA ASP A 271 11.03 14.17 7.88
C ASP A 271 9.85 15.16 7.86
N ALA A 272 8.82 14.92 7.06
CA ALA A 272 7.70 15.81 6.89
C ALA A 272 6.35 15.09 7.08
N THR A 273 5.31 15.84 7.46
CA THR A 273 3.94 15.32 7.46
C THR A 273 3.51 15.06 6.02
N PRO A 274 3.08 13.84 5.67
CA PRO A 274 2.73 13.50 4.31
C PRO A 274 1.35 14.04 3.91
N SER A 275 1.16 14.26 2.60
CA SER A 275 -0.11 14.61 1.96
C SER A 275 -0.80 15.84 2.56
N ALA A 276 -2.14 15.95 2.47
CA ALA A 276 -2.93 17.04 3.06
C ALA A 276 -3.29 16.78 4.54
N GLY A 277 -3.15 15.54 5.02
CA GLY A 277 -3.42 15.17 6.41
C GLY A 277 -4.91 15.09 6.78
N ASN A 278 -5.80 15.63 5.97
CA ASN A 278 -7.25 15.62 6.19
C ASN A 278 -7.95 15.11 4.91
N GLU A 279 -7.81 13.80 4.67
CA GLU A 279 -8.22 13.16 3.43
C GLU A 279 -8.71 11.74 3.70
N GLN A 280 -9.48 11.18 2.77
CA GLN A 280 -9.75 9.74 2.68
C GLN A 280 -9.20 9.20 1.36
N GLN A 281 -8.95 7.89 1.29
CA GLN A 281 -8.41 7.27 0.10
C GLN A 281 -9.17 6.02 -0.29
N SER A 282 -9.37 5.83 -1.60
CA SER A 282 -9.77 4.56 -2.21
C SER A 282 -8.79 4.19 -3.32
N GLU A 283 -8.68 2.89 -3.64
CA GLU A 283 -7.81 2.43 -4.72
C GLU A 283 -8.32 1.11 -5.27
N PHE A 284 -8.36 1.03 -6.59
CA PHE A 284 -8.93 -0.10 -7.32
C PHE A 284 -7.96 -0.56 -8.41
N PHE A 285 -7.80 -1.86 -8.52
CA PHE A 285 -6.81 -2.50 -9.38
C PHE A 285 -7.51 -3.26 -10.49
N VAL A 286 -7.12 -3.00 -11.73
CA VAL A 286 -7.58 -3.73 -12.91
C VAL A 286 -6.41 -4.38 -13.63
N SER A 287 -6.68 -5.39 -14.48
CA SER A 287 -5.65 -5.93 -15.36
C SER A 287 -5.08 -4.83 -16.26
N SER A 288 -3.78 -4.88 -16.55
CA SER A 288 -3.13 -3.95 -17.50
C SER A 288 -3.79 -3.99 -18.88
N SER A 289 -4.35 -5.14 -19.31
CA SER A 289 -5.13 -5.27 -20.54
C SER A 289 -6.43 -4.48 -20.56
N ASP A 290 -7.04 -4.24 -19.41
CA ASP A 290 -8.32 -3.52 -19.28
C ASP A 290 -8.15 -2.05 -18.93
N ALA A 291 -6.90 -1.61 -18.66
CA ALA A 291 -6.60 -0.31 -18.08
C ALA A 291 -7.15 0.88 -18.89
N VAL A 292 -7.04 0.82 -20.22
CA VAL A 292 -7.56 1.89 -21.12
C VAL A 292 -9.08 1.97 -21.07
N ALA A 293 -9.77 0.82 -21.07
CA ALA A 293 -11.23 0.78 -20.99
C ALA A 293 -11.71 1.24 -19.59
N ALA A 294 -11.03 0.83 -18.54
CA ALA A 294 -11.29 1.26 -17.17
C ALA A 294 -11.08 2.78 -17.01
N PHE A 295 -9.99 3.33 -17.55
CA PHE A 295 -9.75 4.78 -17.56
C PHE A 295 -10.91 5.55 -18.22
N LYS A 296 -11.37 5.08 -19.40
CA LYS A 296 -12.50 5.68 -20.12
C LYS A 296 -13.79 5.60 -19.32
N ALA A 297 -14.05 4.48 -18.65
CA ALA A 297 -15.23 4.29 -17.79
C ALA A 297 -15.22 5.27 -16.60
N ILE A 298 -14.07 5.44 -15.91
CA ILE A 298 -13.91 6.43 -14.84
C ILE A 298 -14.09 7.86 -15.39
N SER A 299 -13.46 8.19 -16.52
CA SER A 299 -13.56 9.51 -17.15
C SER A 299 -15.02 9.87 -17.50
N ALA A 300 -15.81 8.90 -17.95
CA ALA A 300 -17.22 9.13 -18.30
C ALA A 300 -18.09 9.53 -17.10
N ILE A 301 -17.77 9.06 -15.89
CA ILE A 301 -18.48 9.39 -14.66
C ILE A 301 -17.81 10.51 -13.84
N ALA A 302 -16.69 11.07 -14.32
CA ALA A 302 -15.93 12.09 -13.60
C ALA A 302 -16.77 13.29 -13.10
N PRO A 303 -17.77 13.81 -13.86
CA PRO A 303 -18.63 14.88 -13.37
C PRO A 303 -19.41 14.55 -12.10
N LEU A 304 -19.57 13.26 -11.73
CA LEU A 304 -20.32 12.84 -10.55
C LEU A 304 -19.48 12.85 -9.27
N PHE A 305 -18.15 12.83 -9.39
CA PHE A 305 -17.26 12.68 -8.22
C PHE A 305 -16.13 13.72 -8.13
N SER A 306 -15.78 14.38 -9.24
CA SER A 306 -14.58 15.25 -9.30
C SER A 306 -14.63 16.42 -8.32
N GLU A 307 -15.79 16.90 -7.91
CA GLU A 307 -15.91 17.96 -6.90
C GLU A 307 -15.48 17.52 -5.48
N TYR A 308 -15.53 16.21 -5.19
CA TYR A 308 -15.13 15.62 -3.91
C TYR A 308 -13.68 15.14 -3.91
N LEU A 309 -13.05 15.10 -5.09
CA LEU A 309 -11.70 14.61 -5.30
C LEU A 309 -10.67 15.71 -5.03
N LEU A 310 -9.54 15.35 -4.42
CA LEU A 310 -8.34 16.15 -4.36
C LEU A 310 -7.44 15.83 -5.54
N VAL A 311 -7.14 14.55 -5.77
CA VAL A 311 -6.35 14.05 -6.90
C VAL A 311 -6.54 12.54 -7.06
N SER A 312 -6.37 12.04 -8.29
CA SER A 312 -6.15 10.61 -8.57
C SER A 312 -4.71 10.37 -8.99
N GLU A 313 -4.19 9.21 -8.60
CA GLU A 313 -2.90 8.68 -9.03
C GLU A 313 -3.10 7.35 -9.77
N ILE A 314 -2.50 7.21 -10.94
CA ILE A 314 -2.54 5.96 -11.71
C ILE A 314 -1.14 5.37 -11.72
N ARG A 315 -1.02 4.10 -11.31
CA ARG A 315 0.25 3.38 -11.13
C ARG A 315 0.21 2.00 -11.76
N ALA A 316 1.39 1.46 -12.07
CA ALA A 316 1.54 0.09 -12.50
C ALA A 316 2.22 -0.76 -11.43
N ILE A 317 1.84 -2.02 -11.31
CA ILE A 317 2.41 -3.00 -10.38
C ILE A 317 2.59 -4.33 -11.11
N ALA A 318 3.75 -4.98 -10.92
CA ALA A 318 4.02 -6.31 -11.44
C ALA A 318 3.10 -7.36 -10.82
N ALA A 319 2.81 -8.42 -11.57
CA ALA A 319 2.08 -9.58 -11.08
C ALA A 319 2.83 -10.29 -9.96
N ASP A 320 2.09 -10.91 -9.04
CA ASP A 320 2.63 -11.74 -7.96
C ASP A 320 1.81 -13.01 -7.71
N ASP A 321 2.22 -13.81 -6.69
CA ASP A 321 1.63 -15.09 -6.33
C ASP A 321 0.88 -15.08 -4.99
N HIS A 322 0.75 -13.94 -4.31
CA HIS A 322 0.13 -13.85 -2.99
C HIS A 322 -1.39 -13.82 -3.09
N TRP A 323 -2.06 -14.70 -2.35
CA TRP A 323 -3.47 -15.07 -2.56
C TRP A 323 -4.45 -13.90 -2.56
N LEU A 324 -4.33 -12.98 -1.62
CA LEU A 324 -5.19 -11.79 -1.56
C LEU A 324 -4.56 -10.54 -2.19
N SER A 325 -3.39 -10.67 -2.84
CA SER A 325 -2.80 -9.52 -3.52
C SER A 325 -3.73 -9.01 -4.64
N PRO A 326 -3.94 -7.70 -4.75
CA PRO A 326 -4.63 -7.13 -5.91
C PRO A 326 -3.97 -7.47 -7.25
N ALA A 327 -2.64 -7.74 -7.23
CA ALA A 327 -1.84 -8.12 -8.40
C ALA A 327 -1.69 -9.63 -8.58
N TYR A 328 -2.42 -10.47 -7.81
CA TYR A 328 -2.32 -11.92 -7.92
C TYR A 328 -2.52 -12.38 -9.36
N LYS A 329 -1.45 -12.99 -9.93
CA LYS A 329 -1.41 -13.60 -11.29
C LYS A 329 -1.79 -12.66 -12.44
N ARG A 330 -1.69 -11.32 -12.24
CA ARG A 330 -1.94 -10.37 -13.34
C ARG A 330 -1.10 -9.09 -13.17
N GLU A 331 -0.50 -8.62 -14.24
CA GLU A 331 0.02 -7.26 -14.33
C GLU A 331 -1.14 -6.28 -14.13
N THR A 332 -0.94 -5.25 -13.33
CA THR A 332 -2.04 -4.47 -12.78
C THR A 332 -1.79 -2.98 -12.93
N ILE A 333 -2.86 -2.26 -13.28
CA ILE A 333 -2.93 -0.80 -13.17
C ILE A 333 -3.85 -0.45 -11.99
N ALA A 334 -3.31 0.34 -11.07
CA ALA A 334 -4.03 0.87 -9.92
C ALA A 334 -4.58 2.27 -10.23
N PHE A 335 -5.84 2.48 -9.91
CA PHE A 335 -6.51 3.78 -9.91
C PHE A 335 -6.73 4.20 -8.46
N HIS A 336 -5.89 5.08 -7.96
CA HIS A 336 -5.96 5.64 -6.62
C HIS A 336 -6.68 6.97 -6.62
N PHE A 337 -7.49 7.21 -5.59
CA PHE A 337 -8.25 8.44 -5.39
C PHE A 337 -7.98 8.98 -3.99
N THR A 338 -7.51 10.21 -3.91
CA THR A 338 -7.40 10.99 -2.68
C THR A 338 -8.61 11.93 -2.63
N TRP A 339 -9.48 11.72 -1.66
CA TRP A 339 -10.73 12.44 -1.48
C TRP A 339 -10.62 13.50 -0.38
N LYS A 340 -11.45 14.52 -0.46
CA LYS A 340 -11.75 15.37 0.69
C LYS A 340 -12.28 14.51 1.84
N ASN A 341 -12.01 14.88 3.09
CA ASN A 341 -12.50 14.11 4.25
C ASN A 341 -13.98 14.44 4.49
N LEU A 342 -14.88 13.64 3.95
CA LEU A 342 -16.34 13.81 3.99
C LEU A 342 -17.03 12.47 4.27
N ASP A 343 -18.12 12.48 5.00
CA ASP A 343 -18.85 11.27 5.42
C ASP A 343 -19.39 10.42 4.27
N HIS A 344 -19.63 11.02 3.10
CA HIS A 344 -20.20 10.36 1.93
C HIS A 344 -19.15 9.82 0.94
N ILE A 345 -17.89 9.73 1.32
CA ILE A 345 -16.85 9.15 0.46
C ILE A 345 -17.10 7.67 0.14
N PRO A 346 -17.64 6.82 1.01
CA PRO A 346 -18.02 5.46 0.62
C PRO A 346 -18.97 5.40 -0.59
N GLN A 347 -19.91 6.36 -0.71
CA GLN A 347 -20.80 6.45 -1.88
C GLN A 347 -20.04 6.85 -3.15
N GLN A 348 -19.00 7.70 -3.04
CA GLN A 348 -18.15 8.03 -4.17
C GLN A 348 -17.29 6.84 -4.60
N ALA A 349 -16.74 6.10 -3.64
CA ALA A 349 -16.04 4.84 -3.91
C ALA A 349 -16.95 3.84 -4.66
N ALA A 350 -18.20 3.69 -4.21
CA ALA A 350 -19.20 2.82 -4.86
C ALA A 350 -19.51 3.22 -6.32
N LEU A 351 -19.46 4.52 -6.66
CA LEU A 351 -19.61 4.96 -8.05
C LEU A 351 -18.45 4.47 -8.93
N ILE A 352 -17.22 4.58 -8.41
CA ILE A 352 -16.01 4.08 -9.09
C ILE A 352 -16.07 2.55 -9.23
N GLU A 353 -16.41 1.84 -8.16
CA GLU A 353 -16.56 0.38 -8.15
C GLU A 353 -17.56 -0.09 -9.20
N LYS A 354 -18.72 0.56 -9.29
CA LYS A 354 -19.73 0.26 -10.30
C LYS A 354 -19.20 0.43 -11.72
N ALA A 355 -18.41 1.49 -11.97
CA ALA A 355 -17.81 1.72 -13.29
C ALA A 355 -16.73 0.68 -13.61
N LEU A 356 -16.02 0.16 -12.58
CA LEU A 356 -14.93 -0.79 -12.72
C LEU A 356 -15.38 -2.26 -12.64
N THR A 357 -16.64 -2.56 -12.25
CA THR A 357 -17.17 -3.93 -12.15
C THR A 357 -16.96 -4.75 -13.44
N PRO A 358 -17.15 -4.21 -14.68
CA PRO A 358 -16.90 -4.96 -15.90
C PRO A 358 -15.45 -5.41 -16.10
N PHE A 359 -14.50 -4.83 -15.37
CA PHE A 359 -13.06 -5.10 -15.47
C PHE A 359 -12.53 -5.94 -14.30
N ASN A 360 -13.40 -6.58 -13.51
CA ASN A 360 -13.03 -7.43 -12.38
C ASN A 360 -12.03 -6.74 -11.46
N TYR A 361 -12.36 -5.50 -11.04
CA TYR A 361 -11.49 -4.72 -10.16
C TYR A 361 -11.28 -5.44 -8.82
N ARG A 362 -10.14 -5.18 -8.19
CA ARG A 362 -9.84 -5.59 -6.81
C ARG A 362 -9.57 -4.35 -5.98
N PRO A 363 -10.12 -4.21 -4.77
CA PRO A 363 -9.87 -3.05 -3.93
C PRO A 363 -8.55 -3.17 -3.16
N HIS A 364 -8.00 -2.04 -2.70
CA HIS A 364 -6.94 -2.00 -1.70
C HIS A 364 -7.54 -2.19 -0.31
N PHE A 365 -7.16 -3.25 0.41
CA PHE A 365 -7.78 -3.63 1.68
C PHE A 365 -7.61 -2.61 2.83
N GLY A 366 -6.63 -1.73 2.79
CA GLY A 366 -6.43 -0.67 3.78
C GLY A 366 -7.14 0.65 3.45
N LYS A 367 -7.92 0.72 2.34
CA LYS A 367 -8.56 1.95 1.89
C LYS A 367 -10.08 1.83 1.88
N VAL A 368 -10.80 2.91 1.53
CA VAL A 368 -12.26 2.90 1.45
C VAL A 368 -12.71 2.08 0.23
N PHE A 369 -13.54 1.09 0.46
CA PHE A 369 -14.25 0.32 -0.57
C PHE A 369 -15.58 -0.18 -0.03
N THR A 370 -16.48 -0.59 -0.93
CA THR A 370 -17.82 -1.11 -0.60
C THR A 370 -18.10 -2.51 -1.18
N ALA A 371 -17.10 -3.12 -1.82
CA ALA A 371 -17.19 -4.45 -2.38
C ALA A 371 -17.63 -5.49 -1.32
N SER A 372 -18.66 -6.28 -1.65
CA SER A 372 -19.14 -7.37 -0.79
C SER A 372 -18.19 -8.57 -0.79
N SER A 373 -18.31 -9.45 0.22
CA SER A 373 -17.59 -10.74 0.27
C SER A 373 -17.82 -11.54 -1.02
N SER A 374 -19.06 -11.66 -1.50
CA SER A 374 -19.37 -12.38 -2.72
C SER A 374 -18.74 -11.79 -3.99
N TYR A 375 -18.59 -10.46 -4.05
CA TYR A 375 -17.83 -9.82 -5.14
C TYR A 375 -16.33 -10.14 -5.02
N LEU A 376 -15.76 -10.02 -3.84
CA LEU A 376 -14.33 -10.33 -3.60
C LEU A 376 -14.01 -11.78 -3.95
N GLU A 377 -14.87 -12.72 -3.57
CA GLU A 377 -14.76 -14.14 -3.93
C GLU A 377 -14.75 -14.33 -5.47
N SER A 378 -15.59 -13.59 -6.19
CA SER A 378 -15.65 -13.69 -7.64
C SER A 378 -14.40 -13.16 -8.39
N VAL A 379 -13.63 -12.24 -7.80
CA VAL A 379 -12.49 -11.57 -8.45
C VAL A 379 -11.12 -11.93 -7.87
N LEU A 380 -11.07 -12.60 -6.73
CA LEU A 380 -9.86 -13.09 -6.06
C LEU A 380 -9.84 -14.63 -6.12
N PRO A 381 -9.08 -15.23 -7.04
CA PRO A 381 -9.15 -16.69 -7.30
C PRO A 381 -8.80 -17.58 -6.12
N LYS A 382 -8.12 -17.03 -5.10
CA LYS A 382 -7.69 -17.73 -3.88
C LYS A 382 -8.48 -17.32 -2.63
N PHE A 383 -9.63 -16.64 -2.80
CA PHE A 383 -10.40 -16.12 -1.68
C PHE A 383 -10.95 -17.23 -0.77
N GLY A 384 -11.58 -18.28 -1.33
CA GLY A 384 -12.07 -19.43 -0.56
C GLY A 384 -10.93 -20.18 0.13
N ASP A 385 -9.84 -20.47 -0.59
CA ASP A 385 -8.64 -21.10 -0.02
C ASP A 385 -8.06 -20.27 1.14
N PHE A 386 -8.11 -18.94 1.04
CA PHE A 386 -7.66 -18.04 2.10
C PHE A 386 -8.60 -18.06 3.31
N SER A 387 -9.91 -18.10 3.11
CA SER A 387 -10.89 -18.22 4.20
C SER A 387 -10.69 -19.53 4.98
N ASP A 388 -10.47 -20.65 4.28
CA ASP A 388 -10.14 -21.94 4.89
C ASP A 388 -8.82 -21.88 5.66
N TYR A 389 -7.81 -21.21 5.10
CA TYR A 389 -6.52 -21.01 5.76
C TYR A 389 -6.66 -20.20 7.07
N VAL A 390 -7.43 -19.12 7.07
CA VAL A 390 -7.70 -18.32 8.27
C VAL A 390 -8.44 -19.16 9.31
N ALA A 391 -9.48 -19.93 8.91
CA ALA A 391 -10.21 -20.80 9.82
C ALA A 391 -9.32 -21.86 10.48
N LEU A 392 -8.30 -22.37 9.76
CA LEU A 392 -7.31 -23.30 10.29
C LEU A 392 -6.32 -22.62 11.27
N LYS A 393 -5.89 -21.39 10.98
CA LYS A 393 -4.88 -20.67 11.79
C LYS A 393 -5.45 -19.96 13.01
N ASP A 394 -6.70 -19.56 12.95
CA ASP A 394 -7.42 -18.80 13.97
C ASP A 394 -8.85 -19.36 14.18
N PRO A 395 -8.97 -20.64 14.64
CA PRO A 395 -10.28 -21.30 14.79
C PRO A 395 -11.18 -20.62 15.82
N GLU A 396 -10.60 -20.00 16.84
CA GLU A 396 -11.34 -19.26 17.88
C GLU A 396 -11.57 -17.80 17.51
N GLN A 397 -11.15 -17.36 16.31
CA GLN A 397 -11.32 -16.00 15.79
C GLN A 397 -10.70 -14.91 16.69
N VAL A 398 -9.58 -15.21 17.34
CA VAL A 398 -8.86 -14.29 18.24
C VAL A 398 -8.48 -12.99 17.53
N PHE A 399 -8.08 -13.08 16.25
CA PHE A 399 -7.65 -11.94 15.41
C PHE A 399 -8.78 -11.32 14.58
N ALA A 400 -10.01 -11.78 14.75
CA ALA A 400 -11.16 -11.28 14.01
C ALA A 400 -11.61 -9.90 14.48
N ASN A 401 -12.27 -9.16 13.59
CA ASN A 401 -13.11 -8.02 13.91
C ASN A 401 -14.29 -7.94 12.94
N GLU A 402 -15.24 -7.05 13.20
CA GLU A 402 -16.45 -6.93 12.37
C GLU A 402 -16.13 -6.67 10.90
N PHE A 403 -15.14 -5.79 10.61
CA PHE A 403 -14.75 -5.47 9.25
C PHE A 403 -14.17 -6.69 8.53
N THR A 404 -13.19 -7.39 9.12
CA THR A 404 -12.60 -8.57 8.48
C THR A 404 -13.59 -9.70 8.32
N ASN A 405 -14.54 -9.88 9.26
CA ASN A 405 -15.62 -10.85 9.13
C ASN A 405 -16.59 -10.46 7.99
N SER A 406 -16.95 -9.19 7.84
CA SER A 406 -17.85 -8.74 6.77
C SER A 406 -17.29 -8.94 5.35
N ILE A 407 -15.96 -9.03 5.20
CA ILE A 407 -15.32 -9.25 3.91
C ILE A 407 -14.89 -10.69 3.66
N LEU A 408 -14.71 -11.53 4.72
CA LEU A 408 -14.22 -12.91 4.59
C LEU A 408 -15.30 -13.98 4.82
N LEU A 409 -16.42 -13.62 5.43
CA LEU A 409 -17.56 -14.50 5.72
C LEU A 409 -18.81 -14.05 4.96
#